data_2fef44ec75ff083c220263459775f2a6
#
_entry.id   2fef44ec75ff083c220263459775f2a6
#
_cell.length_a   1.000
_cell.length_b   1.000
_cell.length_c   1.000
_cell.angle_alpha   90.00
_cell.angle_beta   90.00
_cell.angle_gamma   90.00
#
_symmetry.space_group_name_H-M   'P 1'
#
loop_
_entity.id
_entity.type
_entity.pdbx_description
1 polymer ?
#
loop_
_entity_poly.entity_id
_entity_poly.type
_entity_poly.pdbx_seq_one_letter_code
_entity_poly.pdbx_strand_id
1 'polypeptide(L)'
;MRSLRCLGAAVGDRARSSASRFVRRWPDSAALNPESDFSDEPFSVEAEAAARRRAYEPPVPPTPIDRSQWQRPWVQLKFFTFQPQIYPKMIRDTSPDARAGDFVAVYDKLGKRLGTGFWNKKANVPLRIMRFSSEPVAESYFEEALRRAVAFRREMLKLDAVTNTYRVVNSDGDGLSGLTVDRHGDTLFADVCSLGVMQRLPKWLKILHEALGTKNHIVQVDDEVAHWEGIRPSMLDPVVDENAPRRVKVREHGVTFEVDFEEGHKTGFFCDQRDNRRRFAEFTKGARVLDLCCYTGGFAIASKVHGGAEEVTGVDLDETAIEQAKRNANINNARIKWVHADAYSYARQMQKNGEAWDAVVLDPPKFVLSRDPEDDDGPFAGRRRYEDINHLGIGLVKPGGLFVTCSCSGLVTMDQFEEYVIKAAHRHNRRLQIFDRTGPGGDHPVYSNCLESRYLKVLWAKVV
;
A
#
# COMPACT_ATOMS: atom_id res chain seq x y z
N MET A 1 1.15 22.60 8.54
CA MET A 1 1.76 21.29 8.32
C MET A 1 0.66 20.26 8.51
N ARG A 2 0.18 19.64 7.43
CA ARG A 2 -0.98 18.73 7.49
C ARG A 2 -0.46 17.30 7.50
N SER A 3 -0.79 16.55 8.56
CA SER A 3 -0.47 15.14 8.70
C SER A 3 -1.08 14.31 7.56
N LEU A 4 -0.33 13.33 7.07
CA LEU A 4 -0.79 12.38 6.05
C LEU A 4 -1.83 11.44 6.66
N ARG A 5 -3.08 11.60 6.26
CA ARG A 5 -4.25 10.88 6.76
C ARG A 5 -4.25 9.41 6.35
N CYS A 6 -4.47 8.51 7.30
CA CYS A 6 -4.95 7.15 7.02
C CYS A 6 -6.40 7.23 6.53
N LEU A 7 -6.64 6.93 5.25
CA LEU A 7 -7.93 7.12 4.60
C LEU A 7 -8.92 6.01 4.91
N GLY A 8 -9.92 6.34 5.71
CA GLY A 8 -11.23 5.70 5.65
C GLY A 8 -12.16 6.54 4.78
N ALA A 9 -12.45 6.07 3.57
CA ALA A 9 -13.33 6.78 2.66
C ALA A 9 -14.81 6.55 2.98
N ALA A 10 -15.56 7.62 3.20
CA ALA A 10 -17.01 7.62 3.23
C ALA A 10 -17.56 7.37 1.81
N VAL A 11 -18.46 6.40 1.67
CA VAL A 11 -19.15 6.09 0.41
C VAL A 11 -20.54 6.70 0.46
N GLY A 12 -20.77 7.72 -0.33
CA GLY A 12 -22.09 8.24 -0.67
C GLY A 12 -22.64 7.55 -1.92
N ASP A 13 -23.89 7.08 -1.83
CA ASP A 13 -24.63 6.42 -2.90
C ASP A 13 -24.92 7.34 -4.10
N ARG A 14 -24.63 6.86 -5.30
CA ARG A 14 -25.55 6.91 -6.47
C ARG A 14 -24.96 6.12 -7.63
N ALA A 15 -25.49 4.91 -7.85
CA ALA A 15 -25.29 4.16 -9.08
C ALA A 15 -26.38 4.51 -10.09
N ARG A 16 -25.99 4.88 -11.33
CA ARG A 16 -26.81 4.65 -12.55
C ARG A 16 -25.91 4.31 -13.72
N SER A 17 -26.03 3.08 -14.08
CA SER A 17 -25.92 2.40 -15.39
C SER A 17 -25.29 3.11 -16.58
N SER A 18 -24.24 2.52 -17.15
CA SER A 18 -24.13 2.29 -18.60
C SER A 18 -23.25 1.07 -18.86
N ALA A 19 -23.87 -0.01 -19.30
CA ALA A 19 -23.19 -1.19 -19.83
C ALA A 19 -22.84 -0.94 -21.30
N SER A 20 -21.57 -0.86 -21.65
CA SER A 20 -21.11 -0.98 -23.03
C SER A 20 -20.49 -2.36 -23.23
N ARG A 21 -21.08 -3.11 -24.17
CA ARG A 21 -20.68 -4.44 -24.60
C ARG A 21 -19.31 -4.42 -25.26
N PHE A 22 -18.34 -5.15 -24.74
CA PHE A 22 -17.17 -5.60 -25.49
C PHE A 22 -17.42 -7.01 -26.02
N VAL A 23 -17.66 -7.12 -27.34
CA VAL A 23 -17.68 -8.39 -28.06
C VAL A 23 -16.25 -8.72 -28.47
N ARG A 24 -15.63 -9.73 -27.86
CA ARG A 24 -14.39 -10.35 -28.37
C ARG A 24 -14.77 -11.35 -29.46
N ARG A 25 -14.32 -11.12 -30.71
CA ARG A 25 -14.28 -12.13 -31.77
C ARG A 25 -13.10 -13.07 -31.50
N TRP A 26 -13.38 -14.36 -31.50
CA TRP A 26 -12.39 -15.43 -31.63
C TRP A 26 -12.23 -15.80 -33.10
N PRO A 27 -11.06 -16.24 -33.58
CA PRO A 27 -10.85 -16.63 -34.98
C PRO A 27 -11.43 -18.01 -35.27
N ASP A 28 -11.96 -18.14 -36.46
CA ASP A 28 -12.53 -19.35 -37.02
C ASP A 28 -11.48 -20.47 -37.15
N SER A 29 -11.83 -21.67 -36.73
CA SER A 29 -11.22 -22.88 -37.21
C SER A 29 -12.21 -24.04 -37.25
N ALA A 30 -12.33 -24.62 -38.43
CA ALA A 30 -12.68 -25.99 -38.76
C ALA A 30 -14.18 -26.42 -38.67
N ALA A 31 -14.68 -26.64 -39.84
CA ALA A 31 -15.72 -27.53 -40.32
C ALA A 31 -16.34 -28.51 -39.29
N LEU A 32 -17.65 -28.40 -39.07
CA LEU A 32 -18.52 -29.47 -38.62
C LEU A 32 -19.70 -29.62 -39.57
N ASN A 33 -19.98 -30.87 -39.88
CA ASN A 33 -20.98 -31.41 -40.78
C ASN A 33 -22.39 -30.82 -40.57
N PRO A 34 -23.16 -30.56 -41.64
CA PRO A 34 -24.56 -30.22 -41.55
C PRO A 34 -25.40 -31.49 -41.77
N GLU A 35 -25.96 -32.06 -40.70
CA GLU A 35 -27.14 -32.92 -40.71
C GLU A 35 -27.49 -33.28 -39.28
N SER A 36 -28.38 -32.48 -38.65
CA SER A 36 -29.25 -32.93 -37.60
C SER A 36 -30.48 -32.04 -37.57
N ASP A 37 -31.60 -32.72 -37.67
CA ASP A 37 -33.00 -32.29 -37.68
C ASP A 37 -33.31 -31.11 -36.76
N PHE A 38 -33.69 -29.97 -37.37
CA PHE A 38 -34.50 -28.97 -36.69
C PHE A 38 -35.96 -29.25 -36.97
N SER A 39 -36.69 -29.73 -35.93
CA SER A 39 -38.14 -29.73 -35.97
C SER A 39 -38.65 -28.30 -35.84
N ASP A 40 -39.32 -27.81 -36.85
CA ASP A 40 -40.08 -26.56 -36.84
C ASP A 40 -41.31 -26.68 -35.96
N GLU A 41 -41.19 -26.51 -34.66
CA GLU A 41 -42.33 -26.15 -33.82
C GLU A 41 -42.31 -24.64 -33.53
N PRO A 42 -43.44 -23.94 -33.73
CA PRO A 42 -43.48 -22.50 -33.52
C PRO A 42 -43.33 -22.20 -32.01
N PHE A 43 -42.27 -21.47 -31.65
CA PHE A 43 -42.08 -20.94 -30.31
C PHE A 43 -43.29 -20.07 -29.91
N SER A 44 -44.15 -20.55 -29.05
CA SER A 44 -45.25 -19.75 -28.53
C SER A 44 -44.78 -18.87 -27.36
N VAL A 45 -44.83 -17.58 -27.59
CA VAL A 45 -44.49 -16.53 -26.60
C VAL A 45 -45.39 -16.65 -25.33
N GLU A 46 -46.59 -17.25 -25.49
CA GLU A 46 -47.55 -17.49 -24.39
C GLU A 46 -47.12 -18.65 -23.49
N ALA A 47 -46.46 -19.69 -24.02
CA ALA A 47 -45.93 -20.79 -23.20
C ALA A 47 -44.75 -20.35 -22.34
N GLU A 48 -43.91 -19.48 -22.85
CA GLU A 48 -42.76 -18.89 -22.11
C GLU A 48 -43.23 -17.91 -21.02
N ALA A 49 -44.26 -17.11 -21.30
CA ALA A 49 -44.90 -16.25 -20.32
C ALA A 49 -45.64 -17.03 -19.21
N ALA A 50 -46.23 -18.19 -19.55
CA ALA A 50 -46.86 -19.08 -18.59
C ALA A 50 -45.84 -19.81 -17.72
N ALA A 51 -44.68 -20.22 -18.30
CA ALA A 51 -43.57 -20.81 -17.56
C ALA A 51 -42.93 -19.81 -16.59
N ARG A 52 -42.75 -18.55 -17.00
CA ARG A 52 -42.26 -17.47 -16.12
C ARG A 52 -43.23 -17.11 -14.98
N ARG A 53 -44.55 -17.25 -15.20
CA ARG A 53 -45.57 -17.06 -14.14
C ARG A 53 -45.63 -18.20 -13.13
N ARG A 54 -45.27 -19.43 -13.52
CA ARG A 54 -45.21 -20.59 -12.58
C ARG A 54 -43.96 -20.61 -11.70
N ALA A 55 -42.90 -19.83 -12.05
CA ALA A 55 -41.63 -19.83 -11.33
C ALA A 55 -41.53 -18.74 -10.24
N TYR A 56 -42.54 -17.88 -10.06
CA TYR A 56 -42.55 -16.90 -8.99
C TYR A 56 -43.25 -17.48 -7.76
N GLU A 57 -42.61 -18.41 -7.07
CA GLU A 57 -42.88 -18.58 -5.65
C GLU A 57 -42.30 -17.34 -4.92
N PRO A 58 -43.13 -16.61 -4.13
CA PRO A 58 -42.58 -15.54 -3.32
C PRO A 58 -41.48 -16.15 -2.42
N PRO A 59 -40.30 -15.48 -2.31
CA PRO A 59 -39.24 -16.03 -1.49
C PRO A 59 -39.77 -16.30 -0.09
N VAL A 60 -39.69 -17.57 0.33
CA VAL A 60 -40.02 -17.97 1.70
C VAL A 60 -39.23 -17.03 2.61
N PRO A 61 -39.89 -16.31 3.54
CA PRO A 61 -39.17 -15.43 4.44
C PRO A 61 -38.05 -16.23 5.10
N PRO A 62 -36.81 -15.72 5.10
CA PRO A 62 -35.68 -16.48 5.62
C PRO A 62 -36.00 -16.86 7.07
N THR A 63 -35.90 -18.14 7.37
CA THR A 63 -36.05 -18.65 8.74
C THR A 63 -35.18 -17.85 9.66
N PRO A 64 -35.70 -17.33 10.79
CA PRO A 64 -34.89 -16.60 11.74
C PRO A 64 -33.67 -17.43 12.14
N ILE A 65 -32.45 -16.85 11.97
CA ILE A 65 -31.24 -17.56 12.33
C ILE A 65 -31.17 -17.65 13.84
N ASP A 66 -31.11 -18.87 14.37
CA ASP A 66 -30.84 -19.08 15.79
C ASP A 66 -29.41 -18.73 16.12
N ARG A 67 -29.23 -17.69 16.93
CA ARG A 67 -27.93 -17.13 17.36
C ARG A 67 -27.57 -17.59 18.77
N SER A 68 -28.36 -18.43 19.41
CA SER A 68 -28.15 -18.87 20.79
C SER A 68 -26.85 -19.66 20.98
N GLN A 69 -26.42 -20.35 19.94
CA GLN A 69 -25.17 -21.14 19.91
C GLN A 69 -23.97 -20.41 19.38
N TRP A 70 -24.09 -19.10 19.04
CA TRP A 70 -22.96 -18.35 18.52
C TRP A 70 -21.98 -18.00 19.64
N GLN A 71 -20.69 -18.14 19.32
CA GLN A 71 -19.63 -17.69 20.24
C GLN A 71 -19.71 -16.17 20.43
N ARG A 72 -19.83 -15.74 21.66
CA ARG A 72 -19.89 -14.32 22.06
C ARG A 72 -18.51 -13.80 22.48
N PRO A 73 -18.22 -12.49 22.25
CA PRO A 73 -19.02 -11.58 21.44
C PRO A 73 -18.92 -11.87 19.94
N TRP A 74 -19.94 -11.46 19.16
CA TRP A 74 -19.98 -11.73 17.73
C TRP A 74 -20.43 -10.54 16.88
N VAL A 75 -20.05 -10.58 15.58
CA VAL A 75 -20.50 -9.68 14.52
C VAL A 75 -21.04 -10.50 13.36
N GLN A 76 -22.22 -10.14 12.83
CA GLN A 76 -22.80 -10.73 11.64
C GLN A 76 -22.68 -9.82 10.44
N LEU A 77 -22.22 -10.35 9.30
CA LEU A 77 -22.12 -9.63 8.03
C LEU A 77 -23.40 -9.78 7.20
N LYS A 78 -23.65 -8.79 6.33
CA LYS A 78 -24.76 -8.82 5.37
C LYS A 78 -24.55 -9.80 4.22
N PHE A 79 -23.30 -10.11 3.90
CA PHE A 79 -22.89 -11.00 2.81
C PHE A 79 -21.56 -11.67 3.14
N PHE A 80 -21.25 -12.74 2.40
CA PHE A 80 -19.94 -13.39 2.48
C PHE A 80 -18.86 -12.53 1.83
N THR A 81 -17.70 -12.45 2.47
CA THR A 81 -16.51 -11.79 1.94
C THR A 81 -15.24 -12.40 2.50
N PHE A 82 -14.17 -12.37 1.73
CA PHE A 82 -12.81 -12.63 2.23
C PHE A 82 -12.02 -11.36 2.54
N GLN A 83 -12.61 -10.17 2.33
CA GLN A 83 -11.95 -8.91 2.64
C GLN A 83 -11.73 -8.80 4.16
N PRO A 84 -10.51 -8.51 4.63
CA PRO A 84 -10.22 -8.42 6.07
C PRO A 84 -10.77 -7.13 6.70
N GLN A 85 -10.87 -6.04 5.93
CA GLN A 85 -11.39 -4.76 6.39
C GLN A 85 -12.89 -4.67 6.11
N ILE A 86 -13.69 -4.63 7.17
CA ILE A 86 -15.14 -4.60 7.09
C ILE A 86 -15.66 -3.22 7.46
N TYR A 87 -16.36 -2.60 6.53
CA TYR A 87 -16.94 -1.26 6.68
C TYR A 87 -18.36 -1.30 7.24
N PRO A 88 -18.91 -0.18 7.80
CA PRO A 88 -20.22 -0.16 8.46
C PRO A 88 -21.37 -0.72 7.61
N LYS A 89 -21.38 -0.41 6.31
CA LYS A 89 -22.41 -0.89 5.36
C LYS A 89 -22.43 -2.41 5.18
N MET A 90 -21.34 -3.11 5.50
CA MET A 90 -21.20 -4.57 5.36
C MET A 90 -21.71 -5.32 6.60
N ILE A 91 -21.91 -4.62 7.71
CA ILE A 91 -22.33 -5.20 8.98
C ILE A 91 -23.86 -5.26 9.04
N ARG A 92 -24.38 -6.42 9.43
CA ARG A 92 -25.81 -6.65 9.64
C ARG A 92 -26.21 -6.41 11.08
N ASP A 93 -25.49 -7.03 12.03
CA ASP A 93 -25.82 -7.00 13.44
C ASP A 93 -24.60 -7.35 14.30
N THR A 94 -24.69 -7.05 15.59
CA THR A 94 -23.62 -7.31 16.58
C THR A 94 -24.23 -7.79 17.89
N SER A 95 -23.50 -8.64 18.60
CA SER A 95 -23.96 -9.05 19.94
C SER A 95 -23.97 -7.84 20.90
N PRO A 96 -24.94 -7.75 21.80
CA PRO A 96 -25.08 -6.60 22.71
C PRO A 96 -23.89 -6.41 23.66
N ASP A 97 -23.11 -7.44 23.90
CA ASP A 97 -21.94 -7.46 24.76
C ASP A 97 -20.62 -7.12 24.03
N ALA A 98 -20.65 -6.95 22.70
CA ALA A 98 -19.46 -6.58 21.93
C ALA A 98 -19.00 -5.14 22.24
N ARG A 99 -17.78 -5.02 22.75
CA ARG A 99 -17.13 -3.76 23.13
C ARG A 99 -16.00 -3.40 22.19
N ALA A 100 -15.63 -2.12 22.16
CA ALA A 100 -14.50 -1.65 21.38
C ALA A 100 -13.18 -2.33 21.82
N GLY A 101 -12.42 -2.85 20.87
CA GLY A 101 -11.18 -3.60 21.08
C GLY A 101 -11.36 -5.10 21.30
N ASP A 102 -12.61 -5.60 21.41
CA ASP A 102 -12.88 -7.02 21.59
C ASP A 102 -12.45 -7.85 20.36
N PHE A 103 -12.02 -9.07 20.67
CA PHE A 103 -11.77 -10.12 19.70
C PHE A 103 -13.04 -10.93 19.48
N VAL A 104 -13.76 -10.66 18.41
CA VAL A 104 -15.12 -11.16 18.15
C VAL A 104 -15.16 -12.28 17.13
N ALA A 105 -16.12 -13.20 17.29
CA ALA A 105 -16.46 -14.17 16.25
C ALA A 105 -17.23 -13.49 15.12
N VAL A 106 -16.93 -13.84 13.88
CA VAL A 106 -17.54 -13.26 12.69
C VAL A 106 -18.38 -14.30 11.97
N TYR A 107 -19.64 -13.95 11.68
CA TYR A 107 -20.59 -14.81 10.99
C TYR A 107 -21.09 -14.16 9.70
N ASP A 108 -21.36 -14.96 8.68
CA ASP A 108 -21.98 -14.53 7.43
C ASP A 108 -23.49 -14.34 7.55
N LYS A 109 -24.13 -13.98 6.44
CA LYS A 109 -25.58 -13.77 6.38
C LYS A 109 -26.41 -15.04 6.69
N LEU A 110 -25.84 -16.24 6.55
CA LEU A 110 -26.49 -17.53 6.79
C LEU A 110 -26.18 -18.06 8.18
N GLY A 111 -25.39 -17.36 8.99
CA GLY A 111 -25.00 -17.82 10.32
C GLY A 111 -23.80 -18.77 10.31
N LYS A 112 -23.13 -18.95 9.17
CA LYS A 112 -21.89 -19.72 9.13
C LYS A 112 -20.74 -18.89 9.65
N ARG A 113 -19.92 -19.45 10.53
CA ARG A 113 -18.71 -18.80 11.02
C ARG A 113 -17.72 -18.54 9.88
N LEU A 114 -17.24 -17.30 9.77
CA LEU A 114 -16.25 -16.87 8.79
C LEU A 114 -14.85 -16.72 9.37
N GLY A 115 -14.76 -16.31 10.64
CA GLY A 115 -13.48 -16.01 11.22
C GLY A 115 -13.58 -15.34 12.59
N THR A 116 -12.49 -14.65 12.93
CA THR A 116 -12.37 -13.88 14.18
C THR A 116 -11.60 -12.59 13.88
N GLY A 117 -11.99 -11.49 14.53
CA GLY A 117 -11.40 -10.18 14.27
C GLY A 117 -11.57 -9.19 15.42
N PHE A 118 -10.93 -8.03 15.31
CA PHE A 118 -11.10 -6.93 16.26
C PHE A 118 -12.29 -6.06 15.89
N TRP A 119 -13.09 -5.77 16.89
CA TRP A 119 -14.31 -4.98 16.76
C TRP A 119 -14.15 -3.60 17.40
N ASN A 120 -14.60 -2.56 16.69
CA ASN A 120 -14.77 -1.23 17.24
C ASN A 120 -15.85 -0.47 16.46
N LYS A 121 -17.05 -0.34 17.04
CA LYS A 121 -18.21 0.27 16.37
C LYS A 121 -17.95 1.71 15.88
N LYS A 122 -17.06 2.45 16.55
CA LYS A 122 -16.79 3.86 16.25
C LYS A 122 -15.73 4.05 15.16
N ALA A 123 -14.92 3.02 14.91
CA ALA A 123 -13.82 3.11 13.95
C ALA A 123 -14.33 3.23 12.49
N ASN A 124 -13.54 3.86 11.63
CA ASN A 124 -13.81 3.92 10.19
C ASN A 124 -13.81 2.51 9.55
N VAL A 125 -13.00 1.59 10.10
CA VAL A 125 -13.02 0.16 9.79
C VAL A 125 -13.45 -0.59 11.05
N PRO A 126 -14.76 -0.73 11.31
CA PRO A 126 -15.27 -1.23 12.59
C PRO A 126 -14.95 -2.68 12.88
N LEU A 127 -14.66 -3.50 11.86
CA LEU A 127 -14.22 -4.88 12.08
C LEU A 127 -13.01 -5.18 11.19
N ARG A 128 -11.94 -5.66 11.83
CA ARG A 128 -10.72 -6.13 11.15
C ARG A 128 -10.60 -7.64 11.37
N ILE A 129 -10.87 -8.44 10.33
CA ILE A 129 -10.78 -9.91 10.41
C ILE A 129 -9.29 -10.29 10.43
N MET A 130 -8.85 -10.87 11.54
CA MET A 130 -7.46 -11.29 11.72
C MET A 130 -7.21 -12.69 11.15
N ARG A 131 -8.21 -13.54 11.23
CA ARG A 131 -8.15 -14.90 10.67
C ARG A 131 -9.50 -15.35 10.16
N PHE A 132 -9.53 -15.84 8.94
CA PHE A 132 -10.65 -16.57 8.36
C PHE A 132 -10.56 -18.04 8.80
N SER A 133 -11.53 -18.51 9.54
CA SER A 133 -11.59 -19.89 10.07
C SER A 133 -13.00 -20.22 10.54
N SER A 134 -13.43 -21.45 10.30
CA SER A 134 -14.65 -22.00 10.91
C SER A 134 -14.48 -22.28 12.41
N GLU A 135 -13.23 -22.46 12.87
CA GLU A 135 -12.90 -22.77 14.24
C GLU A 135 -12.60 -21.51 15.07
N PRO A 136 -12.82 -21.55 16.39
CA PRO A 136 -12.38 -20.52 17.31
C PRO A 136 -10.89 -20.25 17.21
N VAL A 137 -10.49 -18.99 17.39
CA VAL A 137 -9.10 -18.57 17.34
C VAL A 137 -8.69 -18.10 18.74
N ALA A 138 -7.65 -18.70 19.27
CA ALA A 138 -7.07 -18.32 20.57
C ALA A 138 -6.12 -17.13 20.44
N GLU A 139 -5.86 -16.44 21.54
CA GLU A 139 -4.88 -15.34 21.60
C GLU A 139 -3.45 -15.78 21.23
N SER A 140 -3.11 -17.07 21.39
CA SER A 140 -1.82 -17.63 20.96
C SER A 140 -1.58 -17.50 19.45
N TYR A 141 -2.63 -17.40 18.66
CA TYR A 141 -2.54 -17.16 17.22
C TYR A 141 -1.69 -15.94 16.87
N PHE A 142 -1.79 -14.87 17.67
CA PHE A 142 -1.03 -13.64 17.41
C PHE A 142 0.47 -13.83 17.61
N GLU A 143 0.88 -14.60 18.61
CA GLU A 143 2.28 -14.94 18.77
C GLU A 143 2.82 -15.70 17.56
N GLU A 144 2.09 -16.71 17.10
CA GLU A 144 2.45 -17.45 15.89
C GLU A 144 2.48 -16.55 14.65
N ALA A 145 1.52 -15.63 14.48
CA ALA A 145 1.48 -14.70 13.35
C ALA A 145 2.68 -13.74 13.35
N LEU A 146 3.05 -13.17 14.51
CA LEU A 146 4.22 -12.32 14.67
C LEU A 146 5.52 -13.10 14.37
N ARG A 147 5.67 -14.31 14.90
CA ARG A 147 6.84 -15.16 14.63
C ARG A 147 6.92 -15.54 13.14
N ARG A 148 5.79 -15.85 12.48
CA ARG A 148 5.76 -16.09 11.03
C ARG A 148 6.16 -14.85 10.23
N ALA A 149 5.71 -13.67 10.62
CA ALA A 149 6.11 -12.42 9.95
C ALA A 149 7.62 -12.19 10.05
N VAL A 150 8.22 -12.44 11.21
CA VAL A 150 9.68 -12.36 11.41
C VAL A 150 10.41 -13.44 10.59
N ALA A 151 9.98 -14.70 10.65
CA ALA A 151 10.58 -15.80 9.89
C ALA A 151 10.53 -15.55 8.38
N PHE A 152 9.43 -15.00 7.87
CA PHE A 152 9.31 -14.62 6.46
C PHE A 152 10.43 -13.66 6.02
N ARG A 153 10.73 -12.62 6.82
CA ARG A 153 11.79 -11.64 6.52
C ARG A 153 13.19 -12.22 6.70
N ARG A 154 13.41 -12.98 7.75
CA ARG A 154 14.77 -13.46 8.12
C ARG A 154 15.16 -14.75 7.43
N GLU A 155 14.26 -15.70 7.30
CA GLU A 155 14.55 -17.04 6.80
C GLU A 155 14.26 -17.17 5.30
N MET A 156 13.07 -16.72 4.85
CA MET A 156 12.68 -16.81 3.44
C MET A 156 13.32 -15.71 2.60
N LEU A 157 13.17 -14.44 3.00
CA LEU A 157 13.73 -13.29 2.28
C LEU A 157 15.20 -13.02 2.60
N LYS A 158 15.73 -13.58 3.70
CA LYS A 158 17.12 -13.44 4.16
C LYS A 158 17.59 -11.98 4.27
N LEU A 159 16.72 -11.09 4.74
CA LEU A 159 16.98 -9.65 4.73
C LEU A 159 18.15 -9.26 5.63
N ASP A 160 18.37 -9.93 6.76
CA ASP A 160 19.49 -9.65 7.67
C ASP A 160 20.87 -9.74 6.99
N ALA A 161 20.97 -10.43 5.85
CA ALA A 161 22.21 -10.51 5.07
C ALA A 161 22.55 -9.20 4.34
N VAL A 162 21.55 -8.42 3.98
CA VAL A 162 21.71 -7.21 3.14
C VAL A 162 21.30 -5.91 3.83
N THR A 163 20.50 -6.00 4.90
CA THR A 163 19.97 -4.82 5.59
C THR A 163 19.65 -5.10 7.05
N ASN A 164 19.70 -4.09 7.90
CA ASN A 164 19.13 -4.11 9.25
C ASN A 164 17.95 -3.13 9.39
N THR A 165 17.35 -2.72 8.25
CA THR A 165 16.17 -1.86 8.20
C THR A 165 15.16 -2.39 7.20
N TYR A 166 13.98 -2.83 7.70
CA TYR A 166 12.94 -3.44 6.87
C TYR A 166 11.59 -3.48 7.59
N ARG A 167 10.51 -3.63 6.83
CA ARG A 167 9.17 -3.88 7.34
C ARG A 167 9.07 -5.28 7.94
N VAL A 168 8.86 -5.36 9.26
CA VAL A 168 8.69 -6.62 10.00
C VAL A 168 7.26 -7.13 9.94
N VAL A 169 6.30 -6.21 10.12
CA VAL A 169 4.86 -6.48 10.05
C VAL A 169 4.20 -5.51 9.09
N ASN A 170 3.51 -6.01 8.07
CA ASN A 170 2.82 -5.23 7.05
C ASN A 170 1.30 -5.37 7.14
N SER A 171 0.74 -5.10 8.30
CA SER A 171 -0.71 -5.03 8.54
C SER A 171 -1.47 -6.23 7.94
N ASP A 172 -2.45 -5.96 7.05
CA ASP A 172 -3.25 -7.00 6.39
C ASP A 172 -2.40 -8.01 5.62
N GLY A 173 -1.24 -7.62 5.10
CA GLY A 173 -0.32 -8.50 4.37
C GLY A 173 0.35 -9.58 5.25
N ASP A 174 0.31 -9.44 6.56
CA ASP A 174 0.77 -10.45 7.52
C ASP A 174 -0.39 -11.03 8.37
N GLY A 175 -1.63 -10.62 8.10
CA GLY A 175 -2.81 -11.03 8.88
C GLY A 175 -2.87 -10.37 10.26
N LEU A 176 -2.20 -9.22 10.42
CA LEU A 176 -2.15 -8.44 11.65
C LEU A 176 -2.73 -7.03 11.39
N SER A 177 -3.94 -6.98 10.83
CA SER A 177 -4.62 -5.76 10.39
C SER A 177 -4.60 -4.67 11.46
N GLY A 178 -4.11 -3.50 11.07
CA GLY A 178 -4.01 -2.34 11.97
C GLY A 178 -2.67 -2.24 12.72
N LEU A 179 -1.69 -3.10 12.41
CA LEU A 179 -0.32 -3.00 12.93
C LEU A 179 0.69 -2.94 11.77
N THR A 180 1.51 -1.92 11.76
CA THR A 180 2.71 -1.86 10.92
C THR A 180 3.92 -1.76 11.83
N VAL A 181 4.97 -2.55 11.58
CA VAL A 181 6.21 -2.48 12.34
C VAL A 181 7.41 -2.47 11.41
N ASP A 182 8.23 -1.44 11.50
CA ASP A 182 9.52 -1.35 10.84
C ASP A 182 10.65 -1.59 11.84
N ARG A 183 11.69 -2.30 11.41
CA ARG A 183 12.95 -2.44 12.14
C ARG A 183 13.94 -1.40 11.62
N HIS A 184 14.58 -0.69 12.53
CA HIS A 184 15.69 0.22 12.25
C HIS A 184 16.85 -0.09 13.19
N GLY A 185 17.72 -1.02 12.77
CA GLY A 185 18.80 -1.54 13.63
C GLY A 185 18.25 -2.28 14.85
N ASP A 186 18.50 -1.75 16.05
CA ASP A 186 18.02 -2.30 17.31
C ASP A 186 16.69 -1.67 17.79
N THR A 187 16.08 -0.80 16.98
CA THR A 187 14.84 -0.09 17.31
C THR A 187 13.70 -0.60 16.40
N LEU A 188 12.53 -0.84 17.00
CA LEU A 188 11.28 -1.10 16.30
C LEU A 188 10.45 0.18 16.25
N PHE A 189 9.90 0.50 15.10
CA PHE A 189 8.91 1.56 14.96
C PHE A 189 7.55 0.93 14.65
N ALA A 190 6.59 1.07 15.57
CA ALA A 190 5.25 0.51 15.47
C ALA A 190 4.22 1.61 15.20
N ASP A 191 3.53 1.52 14.05
CA ASP A 191 2.39 2.36 13.72
C ASP A 191 1.09 1.57 13.94
N VAL A 192 0.20 2.09 14.77
CA VAL A 192 -0.98 1.39 15.28
C VAL A 192 -2.26 2.08 14.82
N CYS A 193 -3.09 1.35 14.08
CA CYS A 193 -4.36 1.82 13.53
C CYS A 193 -5.59 1.08 14.08
N SER A 194 -5.49 0.44 15.26
CA SER A 194 -6.61 -0.30 15.85
C SER A 194 -6.52 -0.37 17.36
N LEU A 195 -7.63 -0.12 18.04
CA LEU A 195 -7.73 -0.25 19.51
C LEU A 195 -7.43 -1.68 19.96
N GLY A 196 -7.92 -2.70 19.23
CA GLY A 196 -7.67 -4.10 19.56
C GLY A 196 -6.19 -4.48 19.47
N VAL A 197 -5.44 -3.88 18.56
CA VAL A 197 -3.97 -3.98 18.47
C VAL A 197 -3.34 -3.25 19.65
N MET A 198 -3.74 -2.00 19.91
CA MET A 198 -3.17 -1.18 20.99
C MET A 198 -3.23 -1.88 22.36
N GLN A 199 -4.35 -2.52 22.67
CA GLN A 199 -4.54 -3.26 23.91
C GLN A 199 -3.59 -4.46 24.07
N ARG A 200 -3.06 -5.00 22.96
CA ARG A 200 -2.17 -6.18 22.92
C ARG A 200 -0.72 -5.84 22.66
N LEU A 201 -0.47 -4.59 22.28
CA LEU A 201 0.83 -4.13 21.81
C LEU A 201 1.98 -4.39 22.81
N PRO A 202 1.81 -4.19 24.13
CA PRO A 202 2.90 -4.47 25.08
C PRO A 202 3.41 -5.92 25.01
N LYS A 203 2.49 -6.88 24.90
CA LYS A 203 2.83 -8.30 24.73
C LYS A 203 3.46 -8.57 23.37
N TRP A 204 2.94 -7.95 22.32
CA TRP A 204 3.41 -8.17 20.95
C TRP A 204 4.81 -7.57 20.70
N LEU A 205 5.09 -6.40 21.27
CA LEU A 205 6.44 -5.82 21.25
C LEU A 205 7.46 -6.73 21.92
N LYS A 206 7.13 -7.32 23.09
CA LYS A 206 8.01 -8.28 23.75
C LYS A 206 8.34 -9.48 22.85
N ILE A 207 7.35 -10.07 22.19
CA ILE A 207 7.52 -11.18 21.24
C ILE A 207 8.44 -10.77 20.08
N LEU A 208 8.23 -9.57 19.51
CA LEU A 208 9.04 -9.06 18.42
C LEU A 208 10.48 -8.79 18.85
N HIS A 209 10.70 -8.18 20.02
CA HIS A 209 12.04 -7.97 20.58
C HIS A 209 12.79 -9.28 20.79
N GLU A 210 12.14 -10.28 21.37
CA GLU A 210 12.72 -11.62 21.56
C GLU A 210 13.09 -12.27 20.22
N ALA A 211 12.21 -12.18 19.20
CA ALA A 211 12.42 -12.81 17.90
C ALA A 211 13.49 -12.11 17.04
N LEU A 212 13.66 -10.79 17.18
CA LEU A 212 14.56 -9.97 16.38
C LEU A 212 15.87 -9.60 17.07
N GLY A 213 15.95 -9.77 18.40
CA GLY A 213 17.08 -9.31 19.21
C GLY A 213 17.18 -7.78 19.30
N THR A 214 16.06 -7.08 19.13
CA THR A 214 16.00 -5.61 19.24
C THR A 214 15.79 -5.17 20.69
N LYS A 215 16.08 -3.89 21.00
CA LYS A 215 16.08 -3.39 22.37
C LYS A 215 15.08 -2.27 22.63
N ASN A 216 14.92 -1.38 21.65
CA ASN A 216 14.14 -0.16 21.79
C ASN A 216 12.94 -0.19 20.86
N HIS A 217 11.91 0.59 21.20
CA HIS A 217 10.78 0.78 20.30
C HIS A 217 10.19 2.20 20.39
N ILE A 218 9.56 2.60 19.31
CA ILE A 218 8.77 3.83 19.22
C ILE A 218 7.38 3.40 18.76
N VAL A 219 6.36 3.92 19.42
CA VAL A 219 4.96 3.66 19.07
C VAL A 219 4.32 4.95 18.59
N GLN A 220 3.74 4.91 17.42
CA GLN A 220 2.99 6.02 16.82
C GLN A 220 1.52 5.62 16.65
N VAL A 221 0.65 6.55 16.96
CA VAL A 221 -0.78 6.52 16.61
C VAL A 221 -1.11 7.87 16.01
N ASP A 222 -1.65 7.88 14.79
CA ASP A 222 -2.13 9.12 14.18
C ASP A 222 -3.29 9.71 14.99
N ASP A 223 -3.35 11.03 15.17
CA ASP A 223 -4.34 11.71 15.98
C ASP A 223 -5.78 11.44 15.51
N GLU A 224 -6.00 11.39 14.21
CA GLU A 224 -7.31 11.08 13.63
C GLU A 224 -7.70 9.62 13.90
N VAL A 225 -6.75 8.70 13.78
CA VAL A 225 -6.92 7.29 14.12
C VAL A 225 -7.21 7.14 15.62
N ALA A 226 -6.46 7.80 16.48
CA ALA A 226 -6.66 7.78 17.92
C ALA A 226 -8.08 8.24 18.29
N HIS A 227 -8.56 9.29 17.64
CA HIS A 227 -9.93 9.80 17.84
C HIS A 227 -10.99 8.76 17.45
N TRP A 228 -10.91 8.18 16.24
CA TRP A 228 -11.90 7.22 15.74
C TRP A 228 -11.84 5.87 16.45
N GLU A 229 -10.64 5.42 16.79
CA GLU A 229 -10.45 4.16 17.51
C GLU A 229 -10.68 4.30 19.01
N GLY A 230 -10.71 5.53 19.55
CA GLY A 230 -10.86 5.79 20.98
C GLY A 230 -9.60 5.42 21.77
N ILE A 231 -8.42 5.50 21.14
CA ILE A 231 -7.12 5.32 21.77
C ILE A 231 -6.80 6.59 22.56
N ARG A 232 -6.62 6.45 23.87
CA ARG A 232 -6.32 7.57 24.77
C ARG A 232 -4.83 7.64 25.07
N PRO A 233 -4.26 8.82 25.36
CA PRO A 233 -2.84 8.97 25.71
C PRO A 233 -2.37 8.00 26.81
N SER A 234 -3.18 7.76 27.83
CA SER A 234 -2.86 6.80 28.92
C SER A 234 -2.72 5.33 28.47
N MET A 235 -3.17 4.98 27.26
CA MET A 235 -2.95 3.65 26.69
C MET A 235 -1.57 3.52 26.06
N LEU A 236 -0.89 4.65 25.81
CA LEU A 236 0.50 4.67 25.34
C LEU A 236 1.50 4.47 26.47
N ASP A 237 1.15 4.86 27.71
CA ASP A 237 2.07 4.78 28.85
C ASP A 237 2.76 3.40 28.99
N PRO A 238 2.07 2.25 28.82
CA PRO A 238 2.70 0.93 28.92
C PRO A 238 3.67 0.59 27.78
N VAL A 239 3.69 1.38 26.71
CA VAL A 239 4.51 1.18 25.51
C VAL A 239 5.41 2.38 25.19
N VAL A 240 5.56 3.30 26.13
CA VAL A 240 6.57 4.35 26.03
C VAL A 240 7.94 3.76 26.40
N ASP A 241 8.88 3.89 25.49
CA ASP A 241 10.27 3.54 25.74
C ASP A 241 11.07 4.85 25.90
N GLU A 242 11.30 5.23 27.16
CA GLU A 242 12.06 6.44 27.50
C GLU A 242 13.53 6.39 27.05
N ASN A 243 14.04 5.19 26.74
CA ASN A 243 15.40 4.99 26.26
C ASN A 243 15.49 4.92 24.73
N ALA A 244 14.36 5.04 24.04
CA ALA A 244 14.36 4.99 22.57
C ALA A 244 15.24 6.12 22.00
N PRO A 245 16.19 5.80 21.12
CA PRO A 245 17.05 6.81 20.53
C PRO A 245 16.26 7.67 19.54
N ARG A 246 16.50 8.99 19.56
CA ARG A 246 15.95 9.89 18.55
C ARG A 246 16.45 9.54 17.14
N ARG A 247 17.73 9.15 17.03
CA ARG A 247 18.39 8.86 15.75
C ARG A 247 19.08 7.51 15.81
N VAL A 248 18.98 6.76 14.71
CA VAL A 248 19.67 5.48 14.55
C VAL A 248 20.38 5.43 13.21
N LYS A 249 21.52 4.72 13.16
CA LYS A 249 22.18 4.39 11.90
C LYS A 249 21.73 3.02 11.44
N VAL A 250 21.25 2.96 10.22
CA VAL A 250 20.82 1.73 9.54
C VAL A 250 21.67 1.45 8.33
N ARG A 251 21.70 0.21 7.90
CA ARG A 251 22.48 -0.25 6.75
C ARG A 251 21.58 -0.94 5.75
N GLU A 252 21.70 -0.57 4.48
CA GLU A 252 20.99 -1.16 3.35
C GLU A 252 21.99 -1.43 2.21
N HIS A 253 22.21 -2.69 1.86
CA HIS A 253 23.21 -3.12 0.86
C HIS A 253 24.59 -2.49 1.05
N GLY A 254 25.03 -2.24 2.29
CA GLY A 254 26.32 -1.62 2.59
C GLY A 254 26.30 -0.09 2.62
N VAL A 255 25.25 0.58 2.16
CA VAL A 255 25.03 2.02 2.35
C VAL A 255 24.49 2.24 3.77
N THR A 256 25.03 3.25 4.45
CA THR A 256 24.59 3.64 5.79
C THR A 256 23.70 4.87 5.71
N PHE A 257 22.54 4.80 6.35
CA PHE A 257 21.62 5.94 6.49
C PHE A 257 21.42 6.26 7.96
N GLU A 258 21.29 7.53 8.30
CA GLU A 258 20.79 7.98 9.58
C GLU A 258 19.28 8.20 9.45
N VAL A 259 18.52 7.61 10.36
CA VAL A 259 17.07 7.75 10.48
C VAL A 259 16.79 8.62 11.69
N ASP A 260 16.06 9.71 11.52
CA ASP A 260 15.59 10.58 12.60
C ASP A 260 14.09 10.35 12.78
N PHE A 261 13.69 9.90 13.95
CA PHE A 261 12.30 9.55 14.24
C PHE A 261 11.41 10.75 14.59
N GLU A 262 12.01 11.89 14.94
CA GLU A 262 11.25 13.12 15.25
C GLU A 262 11.04 14.00 14.01
N GLU A 263 12.09 14.11 13.15
CA GLU A 263 12.06 14.97 11.98
C GLU A 263 11.70 14.20 10.69
N GLY A 264 11.76 12.86 10.73
CA GLY A 264 11.47 12.02 9.58
C GLY A 264 9.98 11.88 9.27
N HIS A 265 9.63 11.75 7.99
CA HIS A 265 8.28 11.40 7.60
C HIS A 265 7.95 9.95 7.94
N LYS A 266 6.74 9.67 8.43
CA LYS A 266 6.27 8.33 8.83
C LYS A 266 7.23 7.65 9.81
N THR A 267 7.82 6.52 9.41
CA THR A 267 8.78 5.75 10.20
C THR A 267 10.23 6.23 10.04
N GLY A 268 10.45 7.38 9.38
CA GLY A 268 11.76 8.02 9.18
C GLY A 268 12.58 7.49 8.00
N PHE A 269 12.25 6.30 7.46
CA PHE A 269 12.93 5.69 6.31
C PHE A 269 11.97 4.82 5.49
N PHE A 270 12.03 4.91 4.16
CA PHE A 270 11.17 4.16 3.25
C PHE A 270 11.82 2.84 2.84
N CYS A 271 11.62 1.78 3.64
CA CYS A 271 12.15 0.45 3.38
C CYS A 271 11.59 -0.20 2.10
N ASP A 272 10.42 0.22 1.66
CA ASP A 272 9.73 -0.30 0.47
C ASP A 272 10.46 -0.07 -0.84
N GLN A 273 11.28 0.99 -0.92
CA GLN A 273 12.09 1.30 -2.10
C GLN A 273 13.48 0.64 -2.12
N ARG A 274 13.83 -0.18 -1.11
CA ARG A 274 15.15 -0.82 -0.97
C ARG A 274 15.62 -1.50 -2.26
N ASP A 275 14.79 -2.36 -2.81
CA ASP A 275 15.16 -3.18 -3.96
C ASP A 275 15.19 -2.33 -5.24
N ASN A 276 14.31 -1.32 -5.34
CA ASN A 276 14.31 -0.36 -6.44
C ASN A 276 15.54 0.55 -6.40
N ARG A 277 15.98 1.02 -5.23
CA ARG A 277 17.22 1.81 -5.10
C ARG A 277 18.43 1.01 -5.56
N ARG A 278 18.55 -0.23 -5.11
CA ARG A 278 19.65 -1.12 -5.52
C ARG A 278 19.65 -1.35 -7.01
N ARG A 279 18.50 -1.66 -7.59
CA ARG A 279 18.35 -1.90 -9.03
C ARG A 279 18.62 -0.65 -9.86
N PHE A 280 18.11 0.50 -9.45
CA PHE A 280 18.36 1.77 -10.16
C PHE A 280 19.85 2.05 -10.27
N ALA A 281 20.60 1.83 -9.21
CA ALA A 281 22.05 2.03 -9.18
C ALA A 281 22.78 1.17 -10.24
N GLU A 282 22.28 -0.01 -10.60
CA GLU A 282 22.90 -0.89 -11.60
C GLU A 282 22.95 -0.26 -13.01
N PHE A 283 22.11 0.74 -13.29
CA PHE A 283 22.05 1.44 -14.57
C PHE A 283 22.80 2.77 -14.58
N THR A 284 23.48 3.16 -13.49
CA THR A 284 23.99 4.53 -13.34
C THR A 284 25.51 4.69 -13.46
N LYS A 285 26.25 3.66 -13.90
CA LYS A 285 27.70 3.71 -14.03
C LYS A 285 28.14 4.78 -15.03
N GLY A 286 28.93 5.76 -14.57
CA GLY A 286 29.39 6.89 -15.37
C GLY A 286 28.29 7.86 -15.82
N ALA A 287 27.07 7.68 -15.29
CA ALA A 287 25.90 8.47 -15.69
C ALA A 287 25.79 9.79 -14.91
N ARG A 288 25.17 10.76 -15.53
CA ARG A 288 24.64 11.95 -14.91
C ARG A 288 23.21 11.63 -14.44
N VAL A 289 22.96 11.63 -13.12
CA VAL A 289 21.71 11.18 -12.48
C VAL A 289 20.98 12.34 -11.85
N LEU A 290 19.65 12.36 -12.02
CA LEU A 290 18.72 13.26 -11.33
C LEU A 290 17.74 12.47 -10.49
N ASP A 291 17.64 12.78 -9.20
CA ASP A 291 16.70 12.23 -8.23
C ASP A 291 15.71 13.33 -7.83
N LEU A 292 14.48 13.28 -8.36
CA LEU A 292 13.42 14.24 -8.09
C LEU A 292 12.50 13.71 -6.99
N CYS A 293 12.22 14.54 -5.98
CA CYS A 293 11.56 14.17 -4.73
C CYS A 293 12.43 13.16 -3.96
N CYS A 294 13.71 13.52 -3.78
CA CYS A 294 14.75 12.60 -3.31
C CYS A 294 14.66 12.26 -1.82
N TYR A 295 13.81 12.94 -1.04
CA TYR A 295 13.69 12.79 0.40
C TYR A 295 15.07 12.82 1.08
N THR A 296 15.43 11.79 1.84
CA THR A 296 16.73 11.68 2.53
C THR A 296 17.86 11.12 1.64
N GLY A 297 17.67 11.13 0.31
CA GLY A 297 18.71 10.85 -0.69
C GLY A 297 18.91 9.37 -1.04
N GLY A 298 17.90 8.52 -0.84
CA GLY A 298 18.06 7.08 -1.00
C GLY A 298 18.54 6.64 -2.38
N PHE A 299 17.87 7.06 -3.46
CA PHE A 299 18.26 6.74 -4.84
C PHE A 299 19.57 7.43 -5.24
N ALA A 300 19.73 8.72 -4.89
CA ALA A 300 20.91 9.49 -5.20
C ALA A 300 22.19 8.86 -4.60
N ILE A 301 22.14 8.48 -3.31
CA ILE A 301 23.29 7.88 -2.62
C ILE A 301 23.60 6.49 -3.18
N ALA A 302 22.56 5.66 -3.40
CA ALA A 302 22.74 4.32 -4.01
C ALA A 302 23.39 4.43 -5.40
N SER A 303 22.97 5.39 -6.24
CA SER A 303 23.55 5.65 -7.55
C SER A 303 25.02 6.01 -7.48
N LYS A 304 25.43 6.79 -6.48
CA LYS A 304 26.84 7.17 -6.29
C LYS A 304 27.68 6.04 -5.74
N VAL A 305 27.19 5.35 -4.69
CA VAL A 305 27.97 4.33 -3.95
C VAL A 305 28.02 2.99 -4.68
N HIS A 306 26.88 2.53 -5.20
CA HIS A 306 26.78 1.25 -5.89
C HIS A 306 26.90 1.37 -7.40
N GLY A 307 26.26 2.42 -7.95
CA GLY A 307 26.19 2.60 -9.39
C GLY A 307 27.47 3.16 -10.00
N GLY A 308 28.26 3.91 -9.25
CA GLY A 308 29.43 4.63 -9.78
C GLY A 308 29.02 5.77 -10.72
N ALA A 309 27.89 6.43 -10.43
CA ALA A 309 27.44 7.61 -11.18
C ALA A 309 28.50 8.73 -11.14
N GLU A 310 28.72 9.41 -12.29
CA GLU A 310 29.69 10.49 -12.40
C GLU A 310 29.19 11.73 -11.66
N GLU A 311 27.97 12.17 -11.98
CA GLU A 311 27.31 13.29 -11.34
C GLU A 311 25.95 12.87 -10.82
N VAL A 312 25.59 13.32 -9.61
CA VAL A 312 24.27 13.07 -9.03
C VAL A 312 23.73 14.38 -8.48
N THR A 313 22.48 14.68 -8.82
CA THR A 313 21.71 15.80 -8.26
C THR A 313 20.46 15.24 -7.58
N GLY A 314 20.23 15.56 -6.31
CA GLY A 314 19.02 15.28 -5.57
C GLY A 314 18.23 16.57 -5.31
N VAL A 315 16.92 16.54 -5.53
CA VAL A 315 16.02 17.69 -5.40
C VAL A 315 14.84 17.31 -4.51
N ASP A 316 14.58 18.09 -3.50
CA ASP A 316 13.37 17.95 -2.66
C ASP A 316 12.89 19.32 -2.17
N LEU A 317 11.59 19.41 -1.89
CA LEU A 317 10.95 20.60 -1.34
C LEU A 317 11.14 20.72 0.18
N ASP A 318 11.39 19.59 0.86
CA ASP A 318 11.58 19.54 2.31
C ASP A 318 13.05 19.83 2.65
N GLU A 319 13.29 21.00 3.25
CA GLU A 319 14.61 21.42 3.67
C GLU A 319 15.22 20.47 4.72
N THR A 320 14.41 19.95 5.64
CA THR A 320 14.86 19.00 6.65
C THR A 320 15.33 17.69 6.03
N ALA A 321 14.60 17.20 5.03
CA ALA A 321 14.97 16.01 4.26
C ALA A 321 16.29 16.24 3.49
N ILE A 322 16.50 17.41 2.88
CA ILE A 322 17.74 17.78 2.20
C ILE A 322 18.93 17.83 3.18
N GLU A 323 18.75 18.40 4.36
CA GLU A 323 19.81 18.40 5.38
C GLU A 323 20.14 16.97 5.85
N GLN A 324 19.13 16.11 6.00
CA GLN A 324 19.35 14.69 6.29
C GLN A 324 20.06 13.98 5.13
N ALA A 325 19.69 14.27 3.88
CA ALA A 325 20.36 13.73 2.69
C ALA A 325 21.84 14.11 2.63
N LYS A 326 22.20 15.35 2.99
CA LYS A 326 23.59 15.80 3.11
C LYS A 326 24.36 15.00 4.16
N ARG A 327 23.75 14.77 5.34
CA ARG A 327 24.34 13.93 6.40
C ARG A 327 24.57 12.50 5.91
N ASN A 328 23.55 11.91 5.27
CA ASN A 328 23.63 10.57 4.71
C ASN A 328 24.70 10.43 3.62
N ALA A 329 24.82 11.41 2.73
CA ALA A 329 25.87 11.45 1.72
C ALA A 329 27.25 11.51 2.35
N ASN A 330 27.46 12.36 3.37
CA ASN A 330 28.72 12.49 4.09
C ASN A 330 29.14 11.19 4.80
N ILE A 331 28.18 10.48 5.44
CA ILE A 331 28.44 9.17 6.07
C ILE A 331 29.01 8.16 5.07
N ASN A 332 28.58 8.25 3.81
CA ASN A 332 28.97 7.33 2.73
C ASN A 332 30.08 7.89 1.83
N ASN A 333 30.69 9.04 2.15
CA ASN A 333 31.66 9.73 1.31
C ASN A 333 31.16 9.99 -0.13
N ALA A 334 29.86 10.18 -0.30
CA ALA A 334 29.22 10.40 -1.58
C ALA A 334 29.10 11.89 -1.89
N ARG A 335 29.76 12.36 -2.97
CA ARG A 335 29.64 13.74 -3.45
C ARG A 335 28.42 13.87 -4.33
N ILE A 336 27.37 14.58 -3.84
CA ILE A 336 26.08 14.76 -4.49
C ILE A 336 25.69 16.24 -4.39
N LYS A 337 25.14 16.78 -5.48
CA LYS A 337 24.56 18.12 -5.48
C LYS A 337 23.13 18.04 -4.92
N TRP A 338 22.89 18.73 -3.82
CA TRP A 338 21.58 18.82 -3.19
C TRP A 338 20.92 20.16 -3.48
N VAL A 339 19.65 20.14 -3.84
CA VAL A 339 18.87 21.34 -4.18
C VAL A 339 17.56 21.32 -3.39
N HIS A 340 17.36 22.30 -2.53
CA HIS A 340 16.09 22.56 -1.87
C HIS A 340 15.22 23.37 -2.84
N ALA A 341 14.26 22.70 -3.48
CA ALA A 341 13.36 23.32 -4.45
C ALA A 341 12.12 22.44 -4.71
N ASP A 342 11.03 23.07 -5.13
CA ASP A 342 9.90 22.37 -5.71
C ASP A 342 10.29 21.67 -7.01
N ALA A 343 9.99 20.38 -7.13
CA ALA A 343 10.38 19.54 -8.26
C ALA A 343 9.82 20.05 -9.60
N TYR A 344 8.58 20.59 -9.62
CA TYR A 344 7.99 21.16 -10.84
C TYR A 344 8.75 22.40 -11.30
N SER A 345 9.04 23.31 -10.38
CA SER A 345 9.76 24.57 -10.67
C SER A 345 11.20 24.29 -11.11
N TYR A 346 11.88 23.38 -10.41
CA TYR A 346 13.24 22.95 -10.75
C TYR A 346 13.28 22.32 -12.15
N ALA A 347 12.40 21.36 -12.42
CA ALA A 347 12.38 20.67 -13.71
C ALA A 347 12.10 21.64 -14.89
N ARG A 348 11.15 22.58 -14.73
CA ARG A 348 10.88 23.62 -15.75
C ARG A 348 12.09 24.51 -16.00
N GLN A 349 12.81 24.90 -14.94
CA GLN A 349 14.00 25.73 -15.08
C GLN A 349 15.13 24.98 -15.80
N MET A 350 15.33 23.69 -15.45
CA MET A 350 16.35 22.87 -16.09
C MET A 350 16.05 22.62 -17.58
N GLN A 351 14.78 22.39 -17.94
CA GLN A 351 14.38 22.32 -19.35
C GLN A 351 14.67 23.61 -20.13
N LYS A 352 14.37 24.78 -19.53
CA LYS A 352 14.70 26.09 -20.14
C LYS A 352 16.21 26.29 -20.34
N ASN A 353 17.01 25.73 -19.43
CA ASN A 353 18.47 25.78 -19.51
C ASN A 353 19.07 24.78 -20.50
N GLY A 354 18.24 23.90 -21.11
CA GLY A 354 18.71 22.85 -22.00
C GLY A 354 19.42 21.69 -21.30
N GLU A 355 19.21 21.53 -19.98
CA GLU A 355 19.82 20.48 -19.19
C GLU A 355 19.15 19.13 -19.42
N ALA A 356 19.97 18.06 -19.45
CA ALA A 356 19.47 16.68 -19.56
C ALA A 356 20.39 15.70 -18.82
N TRP A 357 19.80 14.59 -18.39
CA TRP A 357 20.45 13.54 -17.60
C TRP A 357 20.38 12.19 -18.31
N ASP A 358 21.35 11.32 -18.00
CA ASP A 358 21.38 9.95 -18.52
C ASP A 358 20.36 9.06 -17.81
N ALA A 359 20.11 9.34 -16.52
CA ALA A 359 19.08 8.63 -15.74
C ALA A 359 18.34 9.63 -14.84
N VAL A 360 17.01 9.54 -14.84
CA VAL A 360 16.13 10.32 -13.95
C VAL A 360 15.25 9.35 -13.18
N VAL A 361 15.22 9.50 -11.85
CA VAL A 361 14.23 8.88 -10.98
C VAL A 361 13.29 9.95 -10.43
N LEU A 362 12.00 9.63 -10.37
CA LEU A 362 10.93 10.50 -9.91
C LEU A 362 10.07 9.73 -8.92
N ASP A 363 10.17 10.04 -7.63
CA ASP A 363 9.42 9.41 -6.55
C ASP A 363 8.55 10.44 -5.80
N PRO A 364 7.48 10.94 -6.43
CA PRO A 364 6.69 12.02 -5.89
C PRO A 364 5.81 11.56 -4.72
N PRO A 365 5.32 12.50 -3.89
CA PRO A 365 4.35 12.20 -2.87
C PRO A 365 3.03 11.68 -3.47
N LYS A 366 2.17 11.14 -2.61
CA LYS A 366 0.85 10.66 -3.00
C LYS A 366 -0.04 11.81 -3.49
N PHE A 367 -0.54 11.70 -4.73
CA PHE A 367 -1.39 12.71 -5.35
C PHE A 367 -2.88 12.37 -5.36
N VAL A 368 -3.27 11.11 -5.14
CA VAL A 368 -4.66 10.69 -5.03
C VAL A 368 -4.92 10.23 -3.61
N LEU A 369 -5.65 11.01 -2.85
CA LEU A 369 -5.96 10.77 -1.45
C LEU A 369 -7.45 10.46 -1.22
N SER A 370 -8.32 10.93 -2.13
CA SER A 370 -9.78 10.76 -2.07
C SER A 370 -10.28 9.92 -3.24
N ARG A 371 -11.43 9.26 -3.04
CA ARG A 371 -12.17 8.58 -4.12
C ARG A 371 -13.17 9.50 -4.81
N ASP A 372 -13.43 10.67 -4.25
CA ASP A 372 -14.33 11.65 -4.84
C ASP A 372 -13.66 12.30 -6.06
N PRO A 373 -14.25 12.20 -7.26
CA PRO A 373 -13.69 12.79 -8.46
C PRO A 373 -13.60 14.33 -8.44
N GLU A 374 -14.45 14.99 -7.67
CA GLU A 374 -14.52 16.46 -7.60
C GLU A 374 -13.60 17.05 -6.52
N ASP A 375 -13.01 16.19 -5.68
CA ASP A 375 -12.08 16.61 -4.63
C ASP A 375 -10.73 17.06 -5.23
N ASP A 376 -10.12 18.09 -4.66
CA ASP A 376 -8.78 18.56 -5.05
C ASP A 376 -7.70 17.49 -4.92
N ASP A 377 -7.92 16.51 -4.05
CA ASP A 377 -7.08 15.32 -3.87
C ASP A 377 -7.68 14.05 -4.49
N GLY A 378 -8.71 14.20 -5.33
CA GLY A 378 -9.41 13.14 -6.02
C GLY A 378 -8.69 12.61 -7.27
N PRO A 379 -9.29 11.61 -7.93
CA PRO A 379 -8.69 10.95 -9.09
C PRO A 379 -8.38 11.89 -10.27
N PHE A 380 -9.21 12.88 -10.55
CA PHE A 380 -8.98 13.79 -11.69
C PHE A 380 -7.81 14.75 -11.43
N ALA A 381 -7.76 15.38 -10.26
CA ALA A 381 -6.68 16.28 -9.90
C ALA A 381 -5.34 15.51 -9.75
N GLY A 382 -5.38 14.37 -9.08
CA GLY A 382 -4.21 13.50 -8.91
C GLY A 382 -3.65 12.99 -10.22
N ARG A 383 -4.52 12.59 -11.18
CA ARG A 383 -4.10 12.23 -12.54
C ARG A 383 -3.33 13.35 -13.22
N ARG A 384 -3.86 14.59 -13.20
CA ARG A 384 -3.18 15.74 -13.81
C ARG A 384 -1.82 15.98 -13.19
N ARG A 385 -1.72 15.90 -11.85
CA ARG A 385 -0.43 16.04 -11.14
C ARG A 385 0.57 14.97 -11.58
N TYR A 386 0.13 13.69 -11.72
CA TYR A 386 0.99 12.62 -12.24
C TYR A 386 1.39 12.84 -13.68
N GLU A 387 0.47 13.21 -14.58
CA GLU A 387 0.76 13.51 -15.98
C GLU A 387 1.77 14.67 -16.11
N ASP A 388 1.59 15.74 -15.32
CA ASP A 388 2.42 16.93 -15.39
C ASP A 388 3.85 16.72 -14.84
N ILE A 389 3.98 16.08 -13.69
CA ILE A 389 5.32 15.85 -13.14
C ILE A 389 6.11 14.83 -13.97
N ASN A 390 5.44 13.80 -14.50
CA ASN A 390 6.07 12.85 -15.40
C ASN A 390 6.45 13.49 -16.73
N HIS A 391 5.63 14.40 -17.28
CA HIS A 391 5.97 15.18 -18.46
C HIS A 391 7.26 15.97 -18.23
N LEU A 392 7.38 16.66 -17.12
CA LEU A 392 8.57 17.41 -16.78
C LEU A 392 9.80 16.50 -16.59
N GLY A 393 9.66 15.38 -15.89
CA GLY A 393 10.74 14.42 -15.67
C GLY A 393 11.25 13.78 -16.98
N ILE A 394 10.35 13.32 -17.85
CA ILE A 394 10.69 12.74 -19.17
C ILE A 394 11.43 13.76 -20.04
N GLY A 395 11.03 15.04 -19.99
CA GLY A 395 11.68 16.10 -20.74
C GLY A 395 13.15 16.37 -20.35
N LEU A 396 13.57 15.90 -19.18
CA LEU A 396 14.93 16.00 -18.68
C LEU A 396 15.80 14.77 -18.98
N VAL A 397 15.24 13.72 -19.57
CA VAL A 397 16.01 12.52 -19.92
C VAL A 397 16.62 12.68 -21.31
N LYS A 398 17.91 12.39 -21.46
CA LYS A 398 18.58 12.31 -22.77
C LYS A 398 17.91 11.24 -23.64
N PRO A 399 17.87 11.39 -24.99
CA PRO A 399 17.47 10.28 -25.87
C PRO A 399 18.28 9.01 -25.56
N GLY A 400 17.59 7.88 -25.38
CA GLY A 400 18.21 6.63 -24.98
C GLY A 400 18.46 6.47 -23.47
N GLY A 401 18.18 7.49 -22.67
CA GLY A 401 18.39 7.49 -21.22
C GLY A 401 17.28 6.74 -20.45
N LEU A 402 17.56 6.50 -19.18
CA LEU A 402 16.67 5.80 -18.24
C LEU A 402 15.71 6.76 -17.56
N PHE A 403 14.44 6.41 -17.55
CA PHE A 403 13.42 7.06 -16.74
C PHE A 403 12.78 6.04 -15.79
N VAL A 404 12.82 6.31 -14.50
CA VAL A 404 12.14 5.52 -13.46
C VAL A 404 11.18 6.43 -12.73
N THR A 405 9.92 6.03 -12.64
CA THR A 405 8.90 6.84 -11.98
C THR A 405 8.03 6.01 -11.05
N CYS A 406 7.66 6.61 -9.92
CA CYS A 406 6.95 5.94 -8.85
C CYS A 406 5.57 6.57 -8.60
N SER A 407 4.67 5.77 -8.05
CA SER A 407 3.41 6.23 -7.45
C SER A 407 3.09 5.41 -6.21
N CYS A 408 2.94 6.08 -5.08
CA CYS A 408 2.51 5.47 -3.82
C CYS A 408 1.01 5.66 -3.52
N SER A 409 0.20 6.12 -4.50
CA SER A 409 -1.26 6.27 -4.36
C SER A 409 -1.97 4.92 -4.48
N GLY A 410 -2.47 4.37 -3.36
CA GLY A 410 -3.18 3.09 -3.34
C GLY A 410 -4.47 3.07 -4.17
N LEU A 411 -5.04 4.24 -4.47
CA LEU A 411 -6.24 4.40 -5.30
C LEU A 411 -5.95 4.44 -6.80
N VAL A 412 -4.69 4.40 -7.21
CA VAL A 412 -4.25 4.36 -8.61
C VAL A 412 -3.70 2.96 -8.90
N THR A 413 -4.25 2.27 -9.89
CA THR A 413 -3.72 0.97 -10.32
C THR A 413 -2.44 1.14 -11.14
N MET A 414 -1.69 0.03 -11.35
CA MET A 414 -0.50 0.06 -12.24
C MET A 414 -0.87 0.49 -13.65
N ASP A 415 -1.96 -0.06 -14.20
CA ASP A 415 -2.41 0.24 -15.57
C ASP A 415 -2.78 1.73 -15.73
N GLN A 416 -3.48 2.31 -14.75
CA GLN A 416 -3.79 3.73 -14.73
C GLN A 416 -2.53 4.59 -14.65
N PHE A 417 -1.59 4.21 -13.78
CA PHE A 417 -0.34 4.94 -13.63
C PHE A 417 0.48 4.90 -14.93
N GLU A 418 0.59 3.73 -15.55
CA GLU A 418 1.27 3.57 -16.85
C GLU A 418 0.62 4.44 -17.93
N GLU A 419 -0.72 4.47 -17.99
CA GLU A 419 -1.46 5.36 -18.92
C GLU A 419 -1.08 6.83 -18.73
N TYR A 420 -0.97 7.30 -17.47
CA TYR A 420 -0.59 8.69 -17.18
C TYR A 420 0.84 8.99 -17.65
N VAL A 421 1.77 8.07 -17.44
CA VAL A 421 3.18 8.22 -17.85
C VAL A 421 3.32 8.19 -19.37
N ILE A 422 2.59 7.31 -20.07
CA ILE A 422 2.57 7.25 -21.53
C ILE A 422 2.03 8.56 -22.12
N LYS A 423 0.93 9.10 -21.60
CA LYS A 423 0.39 10.40 -22.01
C LYS A 423 1.37 11.55 -21.80
N ALA A 424 2.08 11.52 -20.66
CA ALA A 424 3.14 12.48 -20.38
C ALA A 424 4.27 12.44 -21.42
N ALA A 425 4.69 11.24 -21.85
CA ALA A 425 5.72 11.07 -22.89
C ALA A 425 5.24 11.57 -24.27
N HIS A 426 4.00 11.26 -24.64
CA HIS A 426 3.42 11.72 -25.92
C HIS A 426 3.36 13.25 -26.02
N ARG A 427 3.16 13.96 -24.90
CA ARG A 427 3.21 15.45 -24.85
C ARG A 427 4.61 16.02 -25.22
N HIS A 428 5.68 15.20 -25.11
CA HIS A 428 7.04 15.51 -25.58
C HIS A 428 7.34 14.95 -26.97
N ASN A 429 6.38 14.34 -27.65
CA ASN A 429 6.60 13.56 -28.85
C ASN A 429 7.68 12.47 -28.68
N ARG A 430 7.76 11.89 -27.48
CA ARG A 430 8.66 10.80 -27.13
C ARG A 430 7.93 9.50 -26.91
N ARG A 431 8.60 8.39 -27.14
CA ARG A 431 8.12 7.05 -26.83
C ARG A 431 8.92 6.47 -25.65
N LEU A 432 8.25 5.62 -24.88
CA LEU A 432 8.87 4.90 -23.79
C LEU A 432 8.99 3.42 -24.16
N GLN A 433 10.19 2.88 -24.11
CA GLN A 433 10.41 1.45 -24.14
C GLN A 433 10.33 0.96 -22.68
N ILE A 434 9.10 0.63 -22.23
CA ILE A 434 8.84 0.15 -20.87
C ILE A 434 9.33 -1.29 -20.80
N PHE A 435 10.30 -1.56 -19.94
CA PHE A 435 10.94 -2.87 -19.84
C PHE A 435 10.67 -3.57 -18.51
N ASP A 436 10.16 -2.83 -17.49
CA ASP A 436 9.75 -3.45 -16.25
C ASP A 436 8.73 -2.63 -15.46
N ARG A 437 8.05 -3.32 -14.53
CA ARG A 437 7.09 -2.82 -13.56
C ARG A 437 7.39 -3.48 -12.23
N THR A 438 7.80 -2.71 -11.23
CA THR A 438 8.09 -3.19 -9.91
C THR A 438 7.15 -2.59 -8.86
N GLY A 439 7.26 -3.04 -7.65
CA GLY A 439 6.51 -2.56 -6.50
C GLY A 439 7.41 -2.40 -5.28
N PRO A 440 6.84 -2.49 -4.09
CA PRO A 440 7.63 -2.45 -2.85
C PRO A 440 8.50 -3.70 -2.71
N GLY A 441 9.52 -3.61 -1.87
CA GLY A 441 10.35 -4.73 -1.49
C GLY A 441 9.52 -5.90 -0.91
N GLY A 442 10.05 -7.13 -1.00
CA GLY A 442 9.36 -8.35 -0.58
C GLY A 442 8.90 -8.36 0.89
N ASP A 443 9.45 -7.50 1.72
CA ASP A 443 9.03 -7.28 3.11
C ASP A 443 7.68 -6.53 3.26
N HIS A 444 7.07 -6.12 2.15
CA HIS A 444 5.74 -5.52 2.10
C HIS A 444 4.73 -6.48 1.41
N PRO A 445 4.49 -7.68 1.94
CA PRO A 445 3.61 -8.66 1.32
C PRO A 445 2.18 -8.16 1.24
N VAL A 446 1.43 -8.70 0.27
CA VAL A 446 0.00 -8.46 0.09
C VAL A 446 -0.71 -9.80 0.08
N TYR A 447 -1.73 -9.97 0.90
CA TYR A 447 -2.59 -11.14 0.78
C TYR A 447 -3.52 -11.03 -0.43
N SER A 448 -3.79 -12.16 -1.08
CA SER A 448 -4.67 -12.24 -2.25
C SER A 448 -6.11 -11.78 -2.00
N ASN A 449 -6.53 -11.72 -0.75
CA ASN A 449 -7.84 -11.23 -0.33
C ASN A 449 -7.86 -9.77 0.13
N CYS A 450 -6.73 -9.04 0.01
CA CYS A 450 -6.61 -7.62 0.34
C CYS A 450 -5.73 -6.89 -0.69
N LEU A 451 -6.14 -6.91 -1.95
CA LEU A 451 -5.37 -6.29 -3.06
C LEU A 451 -5.28 -4.77 -2.94
N GLU A 452 -6.17 -4.14 -2.17
CA GLU A 452 -6.17 -2.71 -1.86
C GLU A 452 -4.90 -2.28 -1.11
N SER A 453 -4.19 -3.20 -0.46
CA SER A 453 -2.90 -2.93 0.18
C SER A 453 -1.75 -2.74 -0.82
N ARG A 454 -1.95 -2.97 -2.11
CA ARG A 454 -1.00 -2.63 -3.18
C ARG A 454 -0.99 -1.12 -3.37
N TYR A 455 0.07 -0.46 -2.94
CA TYR A 455 0.14 1.00 -3.00
C TYR A 455 1.29 1.52 -3.85
N LEU A 456 2.48 0.89 -3.83
CA LEU A 456 3.64 1.34 -4.59
C LEU A 456 3.67 0.68 -5.98
N LYS A 457 3.83 1.51 -6.99
CA LYS A 457 4.06 1.17 -8.40
C LYS A 457 5.30 1.89 -8.86
N VAL A 458 6.19 1.18 -9.54
CA VAL A 458 7.40 1.74 -10.14
C VAL A 458 7.48 1.29 -11.60
N LEU A 459 7.57 2.25 -12.50
CA LEU A 459 7.67 2.02 -13.94
C LEU A 459 9.09 2.30 -14.42
N TRP A 460 9.66 1.37 -15.17
CA TRP A 460 11.03 1.43 -15.70
C TRP A 460 10.98 1.55 -17.20
N ALA A 461 11.56 2.61 -17.75
CA ALA A 461 11.50 2.87 -19.17
C ALA A 461 12.80 3.48 -19.71
N LYS A 462 13.16 3.09 -20.94
CA LYS A 462 14.11 3.81 -21.76
C LYS A 462 13.36 4.86 -22.59
N VAL A 463 13.82 6.10 -22.60
CA VAL A 463 13.20 7.19 -23.35
C VAL A 463 13.76 7.20 -24.76
N VAL A 464 12.87 7.11 -25.78
CA VAL A 464 13.23 7.03 -27.20
C VAL A 464 12.68 8.22 -27.95
#